data_1c47abc9250735a8f1ffb1bb91c81c59
#
_entry.id   1c47abc9250735a8f1ffb1bb91c81c59
#
_cell.length_a   1.000
_cell.length_b   1.000
_cell.length_c   1.000
_cell.angle_alpha   90.00
_cell.angle_beta   90.00
_cell.angle_gamma   90.00
#
_symmetry.space_group_name_H-M   'P 1'
#
loop_
_entity.id
_entity.type
_entity.pdbx_description
1 polymer ?
#
loop_
_entity_poly.entity_id
_entity_poly.type
_entity_poly.pdbx_seq_one_letter_code
_entity_poly.pdbx_strand_id
1 'polypeptide(L)'
;KLVSQLFGDRMVVANATGCSSIYGGNLPTTPWTQNAEGRGPAWSNSLFEDNAEFGLGFRVSIDKQTHIAADLLGQLAPFVGEELAHSILNNAQKDEADIYEQRQKVGLLKQRLQEMLVVNGSLLMEQGDEQLTINNQQITNRAKQLLTLADNLVKK
;
A
#
# COMPACT_ATOMS: atom_id res chain seq x y z
N LYS A 1 -22.87 7.67 -1.19
CA LYS A 1 -23.07 6.27 -1.61
C LYS A 1 -22.42 5.98 -2.96
N LEU A 2 -22.74 6.74 -4.02
CA LEU A 2 -22.17 6.52 -5.35
C LEU A 2 -20.63 6.57 -5.36
N VAL A 3 -20.02 7.58 -4.75
CA VAL A 3 -18.57 7.75 -4.68
C VAL A 3 -17.90 6.55 -3.99
N SER A 4 -18.46 6.07 -2.86
CA SER A 4 -17.91 4.91 -2.15
C SER A 4 -18.13 3.59 -2.90
N GLN A 5 -19.16 3.50 -3.75
CA GLN A 5 -19.35 2.32 -4.61
C GLN A 5 -18.36 2.28 -5.77
N LEU A 6 -18.05 3.44 -6.37
CA LEU A 6 -17.15 3.52 -7.52
C LEU A 6 -15.66 3.52 -7.13
N PHE A 7 -15.31 4.15 -6.00
CA PHE A 7 -13.91 4.43 -5.63
C PHE A 7 -13.55 3.97 -4.22
N GLY A 8 -14.48 3.31 -3.50
CA GLY A 8 -14.29 2.97 -2.09
C GLY A 8 -13.06 2.13 -1.80
N ASP A 9 -12.69 1.25 -2.71
CA ASP A 9 -11.54 0.34 -2.57
C ASP A 9 -10.17 1.05 -2.57
N ARG A 10 -10.13 2.32 -2.95
CA ARG A 10 -8.91 3.17 -2.98
C ARG A 10 -9.12 4.56 -2.36
N MET A 11 -10.26 4.78 -1.74
CA MET A 11 -10.63 6.07 -1.18
C MET A 11 -10.18 6.18 0.28
N VAL A 12 -9.58 7.32 0.62
CA VAL A 12 -9.27 7.71 2.00
C VAL A 12 -10.07 8.97 2.32
N VAL A 13 -10.80 8.96 3.42
CA VAL A 13 -11.72 10.02 3.80
C VAL A 13 -11.28 10.66 5.12
N ALA A 14 -10.97 11.94 5.07
CA ALA A 14 -10.87 12.79 6.24
C ALA A 14 -12.28 13.39 6.52
N ASN A 15 -12.89 13.03 7.64
CA ASN A 15 -14.23 13.46 8.01
C ASN A 15 -14.18 14.36 9.23
N ALA A 16 -14.96 15.44 9.21
CA ALA A 16 -15.17 16.26 10.40
C ALA A 16 -16.20 15.60 11.33
N THR A 17 -15.99 15.66 12.64
CA THR A 17 -16.93 15.16 13.62
C THR A 17 -18.29 15.88 13.52
N GLY A 18 -19.36 15.12 13.40
CA GLY A 18 -20.73 15.64 13.23
C GLY A 18 -21.69 14.55 12.77
N CYS A 19 -22.79 14.95 12.12
CA CYS A 19 -23.80 14.02 11.61
C CYS A 19 -23.24 13.00 10.60
N SER A 20 -22.28 13.39 9.78
CA SER A 20 -21.60 12.48 8.83
C SER A 20 -20.81 11.38 9.53
N SER A 21 -20.28 11.64 10.72
CA SER A 21 -19.63 10.62 11.56
C SER A 21 -20.64 9.59 12.07
N ILE A 22 -21.82 10.05 12.46
CA ILE A 22 -22.86 9.20 13.03
C ILE A 22 -23.39 8.24 11.97
N TYR A 23 -23.82 8.72 10.80
CA TYR A 23 -24.34 7.82 9.76
C TYR A 23 -23.22 7.00 9.11
N GLY A 24 -21.99 7.49 9.09
CA GLY A 24 -20.83 6.77 8.58
C GLY A 24 -20.43 5.59 9.47
N GLY A 25 -20.50 5.76 10.80
CA GLY A 25 -20.16 4.73 11.78
C GLY A 25 -21.34 3.87 12.25
N ASN A 26 -22.56 4.18 11.88
CA ASN A 26 -23.76 3.51 12.38
C ASN A 26 -24.15 2.30 11.51
N LEU A 27 -23.93 1.11 12.01
CA LEU A 27 -24.31 -0.13 11.36
C LEU A 27 -25.79 -0.47 11.63
N PRO A 28 -26.56 -0.95 10.65
CA PRO A 28 -26.17 -1.28 9.26
C PRO A 28 -26.36 -0.16 8.24
N THR A 29 -26.64 1.06 8.67
CA THR A 29 -27.02 2.18 7.79
C THR A 29 -25.84 2.90 7.16
N THR A 30 -24.62 2.54 7.52
CA THR A 30 -23.40 3.14 6.95
C THR A 30 -23.38 3.06 5.42
N PRO A 31 -22.97 4.14 4.73
CA PRO A 31 -22.74 4.11 3.29
C PRO A 31 -21.44 3.39 2.91
N TRP A 32 -20.56 3.15 3.88
CA TRP A 32 -19.28 2.49 3.69
C TRP A 32 -19.49 0.98 3.61
N THR A 33 -18.94 0.36 2.56
CA THR A 33 -19.06 -1.08 2.33
C THR A 33 -17.79 -1.60 1.68
N GLN A 34 -17.65 -2.90 1.62
CA GLN A 34 -16.56 -3.58 0.94
C GLN A 34 -17.04 -4.16 -0.39
N ASN A 35 -16.12 -4.25 -1.36
CA ASN A 35 -16.34 -4.98 -2.60
C ASN A 35 -16.14 -6.50 -2.40
N ALA A 36 -16.25 -7.28 -3.49
CA ALA A 36 -16.09 -8.74 -3.45
C ALA A 36 -14.72 -9.19 -2.95
N GLU A 37 -13.68 -8.37 -3.11
CA GLU A 37 -12.32 -8.63 -2.64
C GLU A 37 -12.07 -8.17 -1.19
N GLY A 38 -13.13 -7.75 -0.46
CA GLY A 38 -13.03 -7.27 0.91
C GLY A 38 -12.41 -5.88 1.05
N ARG A 39 -12.34 -5.09 -0.02
CA ARG A 39 -11.79 -3.73 -0.03
C ARG A 39 -12.90 -2.69 0.10
N GLY A 40 -12.65 -1.68 0.92
CA GLY A 40 -13.55 -0.55 1.12
C GLY A 40 -12.79 0.70 1.53
N PRO A 41 -13.49 1.84 1.73
CA PRO A 41 -12.85 3.09 2.09
C PRO A 41 -12.24 3.04 3.49
N ALA A 42 -11.06 3.62 3.63
CA ALA A 42 -10.51 3.99 4.91
C ALA A 42 -11.03 5.37 5.29
N TRP A 43 -11.58 5.53 6.49
CA TRP A 43 -12.07 6.82 6.95
C TRP A 43 -11.80 7.04 8.43
N SER A 44 -11.64 8.29 8.82
CA SER A 44 -11.44 8.68 10.20
C SER A 44 -11.97 10.09 10.43
N ASN A 45 -12.22 10.44 11.70
CA ASN A 45 -12.74 11.72 12.12
C ASN A 45 -11.65 12.60 12.73
N SER A 46 -11.75 13.90 12.47
CA SER A 46 -11.10 14.97 13.23
C SER A 46 -12.15 15.89 13.86
N LEU A 47 -11.72 16.87 14.63
CA LEU A 47 -12.55 18.00 14.97
C LEU A 47 -12.89 18.83 13.73
N PHE A 48 -13.97 19.59 13.78
CA PHE A 48 -14.42 20.37 12.61
C PHE A 48 -13.37 21.42 12.21
N GLU A 49 -12.75 22.05 13.18
CA GLU A 49 -11.73 23.09 13.01
C GLU A 49 -10.46 22.58 12.34
N ASP A 50 -10.09 21.31 12.59
CA ASP A 50 -8.82 20.70 12.19
C ASP A 50 -8.96 19.83 10.93
N ASN A 51 -10.12 19.80 10.28
CA ASN A 51 -10.38 18.83 9.22
C ASN A 51 -9.52 19.04 7.97
N ALA A 52 -9.17 20.30 7.66
CA ALA A 52 -8.30 20.62 6.54
C ALA A 52 -6.87 20.09 6.75
N GLU A 53 -6.30 20.33 7.92
CA GLU A 53 -4.98 19.87 8.33
C GLU A 53 -4.93 18.34 8.42
N PHE A 54 -6.00 17.74 8.92
CA PHE A 54 -6.15 16.29 8.97
C PHE A 54 -6.16 15.64 7.59
N GLY A 55 -6.91 16.21 6.65
CA GLY A 55 -6.92 15.78 5.24
C GLY A 55 -5.57 15.97 4.55
N LEU A 56 -4.90 17.10 4.81
CA LEU A 56 -3.55 17.36 4.34
C LEU A 56 -2.57 16.32 4.91
N GLY A 57 -2.68 15.99 6.19
CA GLY A 57 -1.87 14.97 6.85
C GLY A 57 -1.99 13.60 6.18
N PHE A 58 -3.19 13.18 5.79
CA PHE A 58 -3.38 11.96 5.00
C PHE A 58 -2.68 12.04 3.65
N ARG A 59 -2.81 13.16 2.94
CA ARG A 59 -2.17 13.31 1.62
C ARG A 59 -0.65 13.24 1.73
N VAL A 60 -0.05 13.98 2.66
CA VAL A 60 1.39 13.99 2.91
C VAL A 60 1.89 12.58 3.31
N SER A 61 1.14 11.89 4.17
CA SER A 61 1.49 10.54 4.60
C SER A 61 1.46 9.54 3.45
N ILE A 62 0.41 9.57 2.63
CA ILE A 62 0.28 8.68 1.46
C ILE A 62 1.41 8.94 0.46
N ASP A 63 1.71 10.20 0.14
CA ASP A 63 2.78 10.56 -0.77
C ASP A 63 4.13 10.07 -0.25
N LYS A 64 4.41 10.28 1.03
CA LYS A 64 5.66 9.81 1.66
C LYS A 64 5.78 8.28 1.62
N GLN A 65 4.72 7.56 1.93
CA GLN A 65 4.71 6.10 1.87
C GLN A 65 4.89 5.59 0.43
N THR A 66 4.29 6.26 -0.54
CA THR A 66 4.46 5.95 -1.97
C THR A 66 5.91 6.13 -2.41
N HIS A 67 6.54 7.24 -2.02
CA HIS A 67 7.96 7.47 -2.32
C HIS A 67 8.86 6.40 -1.69
N ILE A 68 8.65 6.09 -0.40
CA ILE A 68 9.43 5.04 0.27
C ILE A 68 9.24 3.69 -0.42
N ALA A 69 8.01 3.34 -0.82
CA ALA A 69 7.74 2.10 -1.53
C ALA A 69 8.43 2.05 -2.89
N ALA A 70 8.43 3.16 -3.63
CA ALA A 70 9.12 3.26 -4.92
C ALA A 70 10.65 3.13 -4.78
N ASP A 71 11.24 3.82 -3.80
CA ASP A 71 12.67 3.73 -3.51
C ASP A 71 13.09 2.30 -3.12
N LEU A 72 12.31 1.66 -2.25
CA LEU A 72 12.56 0.27 -1.85
C LEU A 72 12.42 -0.69 -3.03
N LEU A 73 11.42 -0.49 -3.89
CA LEU A 73 11.25 -1.30 -5.10
C LEU A 73 12.44 -1.16 -6.05
N GLY A 74 12.95 0.07 -6.26
CA GLY A 74 14.15 0.32 -7.04
C GLY A 74 15.37 -0.41 -6.49
N GLN A 75 15.58 -0.39 -5.16
CA GLN A 75 16.68 -1.11 -4.51
C GLN A 75 16.55 -2.63 -4.56
N LEU A 76 15.34 -3.15 -4.58
CA LEU A 76 15.05 -4.58 -4.61
C LEU A 76 14.81 -5.12 -6.03
N ALA A 77 14.88 -4.28 -7.06
CA ALA A 77 14.64 -4.66 -8.46
C ALA A 77 15.45 -5.89 -8.92
N PRO A 78 16.76 -6.02 -8.59
CA PRO A 78 17.55 -7.21 -8.96
C PRO A 78 17.00 -8.52 -8.35
N PHE A 79 16.30 -8.44 -7.24
CA PHE A 79 15.79 -9.62 -6.52
C PHE A 79 14.35 -10.00 -6.91
N VAL A 80 13.51 -8.99 -7.20
CA VAL A 80 12.09 -9.21 -7.56
C VAL A 80 11.86 -9.26 -9.07
N GLY A 81 12.88 -8.90 -9.86
CA GLY A 81 12.86 -8.83 -11.32
C GLY A 81 12.77 -7.39 -11.82
N GLU A 82 13.80 -6.96 -12.55
CA GLU A 82 13.96 -5.59 -13.05
C GLU A 82 12.79 -5.14 -13.95
N GLU A 83 12.32 -6.02 -14.83
CA GLU A 83 11.18 -5.73 -15.73
C GLU A 83 9.89 -5.45 -14.93
N LEU A 84 9.62 -6.26 -13.90
CA LEU A 84 8.46 -6.06 -13.04
C LEU A 84 8.57 -4.74 -12.28
N ALA A 85 9.72 -4.47 -11.66
CA ALA A 85 9.96 -3.23 -10.93
C ALA A 85 9.80 -2.01 -11.84
N HIS A 86 10.41 -2.02 -13.03
CA HIS A 86 10.30 -0.95 -14.01
C HIS A 86 8.87 -0.75 -14.50
N SER A 87 8.12 -1.84 -14.76
CA SER A 87 6.73 -1.75 -15.21
C SER A 87 5.79 -1.17 -14.15
N ILE A 88 6.08 -1.40 -12.86
CA ILE A 88 5.33 -0.81 -11.74
C ILE A 88 5.66 0.67 -11.58
N LEU A 89 6.94 1.03 -11.61
CA LEU A 89 7.39 2.41 -11.37
C LEU A 89 6.99 3.37 -12.51
N ASN A 90 6.91 2.88 -13.75
CA ASN A 90 6.60 3.72 -14.92
C ASN A 90 5.12 3.69 -15.35
N ASN A 91 4.26 2.96 -14.63
CA ASN A 91 2.83 2.98 -14.93
C ASN A 91 2.21 4.31 -14.49
N ALA A 92 1.70 5.08 -15.44
CA ALA A 92 1.13 6.41 -15.18
C ALA A 92 -0.23 6.37 -14.45
N GLN A 93 -0.89 5.21 -14.45
CA GLN A 93 -2.18 4.98 -13.78
C GLN A 93 -3.22 6.07 -14.10
N LYS A 94 -3.43 6.32 -15.38
CA LYS A 94 -4.30 7.41 -15.87
C LYS A 94 -5.78 7.06 -15.78
N ASP A 95 -6.12 5.81 -16.02
CA ASP A 95 -7.48 5.31 -16.04
C ASP A 95 -7.65 4.04 -15.17
N GLU A 96 -8.85 3.51 -15.12
CA GLU A 96 -9.18 2.35 -14.28
C GLU A 96 -8.52 1.06 -14.79
N ALA A 97 -8.28 0.94 -16.10
CA ALA A 97 -7.59 -0.20 -16.67
C ALA A 97 -6.12 -0.23 -16.24
N ASP A 98 -5.44 0.93 -16.31
CA ASP A 98 -4.07 1.10 -15.80
C ASP A 98 -3.97 0.76 -14.30
N ILE A 99 -4.95 1.21 -13.51
CA ILE A 99 -4.99 0.95 -12.06
C ILE A 99 -5.22 -0.55 -11.78
N TYR A 100 -6.09 -1.20 -12.54
CA TYR A 100 -6.32 -2.63 -12.43
C TYR A 100 -5.04 -3.42 -12.77
N GLU A 101 -4.39 -3.09 -13.88
CA GLU A 101 -3.11 -3.69 -14.27
C GLU A 101 -2.04 -3.49 -13.20
N GLN A 102 -1.96 -2.28 -12.62
CA GLN A 102 -1.04 -1.97 -11.53
C GLN A 102 -1.29 -2.86 -10.30
N ARG A 103 -2.55 -3.11 -9.96
CA ARG A 103 -2.91 -4.03 -8.86
C ARG A 103 -2.43 -5.45 -9.11
N GLN A 104 -2.56 -5.94 -10.35
CA GLN A 104 -2.07 -7.28 -10.72
C GLN A 104 -0.55 -7.36 -10.55
N LYS A 105 0.18 -6.35 -11.03
CA LYS A 105 1.64 -6.25 -10.90
C LYS A 105 2.08 -6.18 -9.44
N VAL A 106 1.38 -5.39 -8.61
CA VAL A 106 1.65 -5.30 -7.17
C VAL A 106 1.32 -6.62 -6.46
N GLY A 107 0.28 -7.35 -6.89
CA GLY A 107 -0.01 -8.70 -6.41
C GLY A 107 1.14 -9.67 -6.67
N LEU A 108 1.67 -9.68 -7.90
CA LEU A 108 2.83 -10.47 -8.28
C LEU A 108 4.09 -10.07 -7.51
N LEU A 109 4.31 -8.76 -7.32
CA LEU A 109 5.41 -8.25 -6.50
C LEU A 109 5.35 -8.81 -5.06
N LYS A 110 4.17 -8.76 -4.44
CA LYS A 110 3.98 -9.30 -3.08
C LYS A 110 4.29 -10.79 -3.01
N GLN A 111 3.87 -11.57 -4.00
CA GLN A 111 4.18 -12.98 -4.06
C GLN A 111 5.70 -13.22 -4.15
N ARG A 112 6.41 -12.52 -5.04
CA ARG A 112 7.87 -12.64 -5.17
C ARG A 112 8.61 -12.22 -3.91
N LEU A 113 8.14 -11.15 -3.24
CA LEU A 113 8.71 -10.74 -1.94
C LEU A 113 8.53 -11.80 -0.86
N GLN A 114 7.37 -12.47 -0.81
CA GLN A 114 7.12 -13.56 0.14
C GLN A 114 8.00 -14.77 -0.14
N GLU A 115 8.13 -15.18 -1.40
CA GLU A 115 9.03 -16.26 -1.81
C GLU A 115 10.49 -15.95 -1.43
N MET A 116 10.95 -14.73 -1.70
CA MET A 116 12.29 -14.27 -1.32
C MET A 116 12.50 -14.29 0.20
N LEU A 117 11.50 -13.88 0.98
CA LEU A 117 11.58 -13.90 2.45
C LEU A 117 11.67 -15.32 3.01
N VAL A 118 11.00 -16.30 2.40
CA VAL A 118 11.10 -17.71 2.78
C VAL A 118 12.49 -18.25 2.47
N VAL A 119 13.02 -17.99 1.27
CA VAL A 119 14.36 -18.44 0.85
C VAL A 119 15.45 -17.82 1.73
N ASN A 120 15.43 -16.50 1.94
CA ASN A 120 16.41 -15.82 2.78
C ASN A 120 16.29 -16.22 4.26
N GLY A 121 15.10 -16.53 4.73
CA GLY A 121 14.88 -17.04 6.09
C GLY A 121 15.56 -18.39 6.34
N SER A 122 15.56 -19.29 5.35
CA SER A 122 16.28 -20.57 5.42
C SER A 122 17.80 -20.42 5.31
N LEU A 123 18.27 -19.52 4.46
CA LEU A 123 19.71 -19.25 4.29
C LEU A 123 20.38 -18.61 5.52
N LEU A 124 19.64 -17.80 6.27
CA LEU A 124 20.15 -17.20 7.54
C LEU A 124 20.37 -18.25 8.64
N MET A 125 19.77 -19.43 8.52
CA MET A 125 19.98 -20.53 9.47
C MET A 125 21.23 -21.39 9.17
N GLU A 126 21.80 -21.30 7.96
CA GLU A 126 22.86 -22.22 7.51
C GLU A 126 24.25 -21.59 7.36
N GLN A 127 24.41 -20.27 7.44
CA GLN A 127 25.68 -19.61 7.12
C GLN A 127 26.32 -18.92 8.33
N GLY A 128 27.58 -19.33 8.63
CA GLY A 128 28.42 -18.75 9.68
C GLY A 128 29.30 -17.55 9.25
N ASP A 129 28.97 -16.87 8.14
CA ASP A 129 29.72 -15.72 7.64
C ASP A 129 28.99 -14.39 8.01
N GLU A 130 29.61 -13.62 8.94
CA GLU A 130 29.01 -12.42 9.52
C GLU A 130 28.64 -11.35 8.47
N GLN A 131 29.49 -11.14 7.45
CA GLN A 131 29.27 -10.08 6.45
C GLN A 131 28.12 -10.42 5.49
N LEU A 132 27.99 -11.67 5.09
CA LEU A 132 26.88 -12.17 4.27
C LEU A 132 25.56 -12.14 5.07
N THR A 133 25.61 -12.43 6.35
CA THR A 133 24.46 -12.40 7.25
C THR A 133 23.90 -10.98 7.41
N ILE A 134 24.77 -9.95 7.56
CA ILE A 134 24.37 -8.54 7.67
C ILE A 134 23.68 -8.06 6.38
N ASN A 135 24.25 -8.35 5.21
CA ASN A 135 23.67 -7.98 3.91
C ASN A 135 22.30 -8.64 3.68
N ASN A 136 22.20 -9.94 3.95
CA ASN A 136 20.94 -10.68 3.82
C ASN A 136 19.87 -10.16 4.78
N GLN A 137 20.26 -9.76 6.00
CA GLN A 137 19.35 -9.19 6.98
C GLN A 137 18.84 -7.82 6.55
N GLN A 138 19.68 -6.97 5.94
CA GLN A 138 19.25 -5.67 5.39
C GLN A 138 18.27 -5.86 4.23
N ILE A 139 18.55 -6.76 3.29
CA ILE A 139 17.66 -7.08 2.17
C ILE A 139 16.33 -7.60 2.69
N THR A 140 16.36 -8.51 3.65
CA THR A 140 15.16 -9.08 4.30
C THR A 140 14.31 -7.98 4.96
N ASN A 141 14.93 -7.05 5.68
CA ASN A 141 14.22 -5.95 6.32
C ASN A 141 13.58 -5.00 5.30
N ARG A 142 14.30 -4.65 4.23
CA ARG A 142 13.76 -3.85 3.12
C ARG A 142 12.59 -4.55 2.42
N ALA A 143 12.69 -5.86 2.21
CA ALA A 143 11.63 -6.65 1.61
C ALA A 143 10.37 -6.70 2.48
N LYS A 144 10.51 -6.89 3.80
CA LYS A 144 9.39 -6.80 4.75
C LYS A 144 8.75 -5.42 4.74
N GLN A 145 9.55 -4.36 4.73
CA GLN A 145 9.05 -3.00 4.67
C GLN A 145 8.31 -2.74 3.35
N LEU A 146 8.88 -3.15 2.20
CA LEU A 146 8.21 -3.01 0.91
C LEU A 146 6.91 -3.82 0.85
N LEU A 147 6.89 -5.04 1.39
CA LEU A 147 5.68 -5.86 1.44
C LEU A 147 4.52 -5.15 2.17
N THR A 148 4.83 -4.44 3.26
CA THR A 148 3.84 -3.65 4.01
C THR A 148 3.36 -2.42 3.23
N LEU A 149 4.25 -1.78 2.46
CA LEU A 149 3.97 -0.54 1.74
C LEU A 149 3.53 -0.74 0.28
N ALA A 150 3.59 -1.97 -0.25
CA ALA A 150 3.38 -2.25 -1.68
C ALA A 150 2.04 -1.73 -2.22
N ASP A 151 0.97 -1.73 -1.41
CA ASP A 151 -0.34 -1.19 -1.81
C ASP A 151 -0.33 0.32 -2.05
N ASN A 152 0.69 1.06 -1.58
CA ASN A 152 0.84 2.48 -1.88
C ASN A 152 1.42 2.75 -3.28
N LEU A 153 1.89 1.72 -3.99
CA LEU A 153 2.26 1.80 -5.41
C LEU A 153 1.05 1.84 -6.35
N VAL A 154 -0.14 1.55 -5.82
CA VAL A 154 -1.42 1.74 -6.54
C VAL A 154 -1.98 3.11 -6.18
N LYS A 155 -2.37 3.89 -7.19
CA LYS A 155 -2.92 5.25 -7.02
C LYS A 155 -4.19 5.24 -6.16
N LYS A 156 -4.21 6.13 -5.18
CA LYS A 156 -5.34 6.39 -4.26
C LYS A 156 -6.02 7.72 -4.57
#